data_a9d118f4b3aecfdb7c79007a4a24eba6
#
_entry.id   a9d118f4b3aecfdb7c79007a4a24eba6
#
_cell.length_a   1.000
_cell.length_b   1.000
_cell.length_c   1.000
_cell.angle_alpha   90.00
_cell.angle_beta   90.00
_cell.angle_gamma   90.00
#
_symmetry.space_group_name_H-M   'P 1'
#
loop_
_entity.id
_entity.type
_entity.pdbx_description
1 polymer ?
#
loop_
_entity_poly.entity_id
_entity_poly.type
_entity_poly.pdbx_seq_one_letter_code
_entity_poly.pdbx_strand_id
1 'polypeptide(L)'
;SDNQMKTAIIEAGIGRKWVMTPVSPGVITGRLAQRGFAATIRITYTSQNYRIDYVSSENLKAGQGQIHSNYNRWIANLDQDIQLRLSALAAQ
;
A
#
# COMPACT_ATOMS: atom_id res chain seq x y z
N SER A 1 10.93 -1.35 14.84
CA SER A 1 11.51 -0.03 14.57
C SER A 1 10.89 0.59 13.32
N ASP A 2 11.07 1.89 13.16
CA ASP A 2 10.56 2.58 11.98
C ASP A 2 11.14 2.01 10.69
N ASN A 3 12.41 1.64 10.70
CA ASN A 3 13.03 1.07 9.51
C ASN A 3 12.44 -0.29 9.15
N GLN A 4 12.14 -1.11 10.13
CA GLN A 4 11.50 -2.39 9.88
C GLN A 4 10.10 -2.20 9.30
N MET A 5 9.34 -1.26 9.85
CA MET A 5 8.01 -0.95 9.34
C MET A 5 8.10 -0.44 7.89
N LYS A 6 9.01 0.50 7.63
CA LYS A 6 9.21 1.04 6.28
C LYS A 6 9.57 -0.06 5.30
N THR A 7 10.51 -0.92 5.66
CA THR A 7 10.96 -2.01 4.79
C THR A 7 9.82 -2.98 4.50
N ALA A 8 9.05 -3.34 5.51
CA ALA A 8 7.92 -4.26 5.33
C ALA A 8 6.89 -3.68 4.35
N ILE A 9 6.57 -2.40 4.51
CA ILE A 9 5.60 -1.73 3.64
C ILE A 9 6.10 -1.69 2.21
N ILE A 10 7.36 -1.28 2.00
CA ILE A 10 7.91 -1.16 0.66
C ILE A 10 8.00 -2.53 -0.01
N GLU A 11 8.49 -3.54 0.68
CA GLU A 11 8.62 -4.87 0.10
C GLU A 11 7.27 -5.49 -0.23
N ALA A 12 6.29 -5.30 0.64
CA ALA A 12 4.95 -5.79 0.37
C ALA A 12 4.36 -5.14 -0.88
N GLY A 13 4.58 -3.83 -1.01
CA GLY A 13 4.09 -3.11 -2.19
C GLY A 13 4.74 -3.58 -3.46
N ILE A 14 6.06 -3.73 -3.45
CA ILE A 14 6.81 -4.20 -4.63
C ILE A 14 6.32 -5.59 -5.04
N GLY A 15 6.06 -6.46 -4.08
CA GLY A 15 5.57 -7.81 -4.37
C GLY A 15 4.20 -7.83 -5.04
N ARG A 16 3.43 -6.75 -4.91
CA ARG A 16 2.13 -6.59 -5.56
C ARG A 16 2.18 -5.57 -6.70
N LYS A 17 3.37 -5.23 -7.18
CA LYS A 17 3.59 -4.33 -8.32
C LYS A 17 3.25 -2.87 -8.03
N TRP A 18 3.21 -2.49 -6.77
CA TRP A 18 3.11 -1.08 -6.42
C TRP A 18 4.49 -0.43 -6.54
N VAL A 19 4.50 0.82 -6.99
CA VAL A 19 5.71 1.64 -6.95
C VAL A 19 5.66 2.42 -5.63
N MET A 20 6.55 2.07 -4.72
CA MET A 20 6.54 2.61 -3.36
C MET A 20 7.64 3.67 -3.25
N THR A 21 7.25 4.90 -2.99
CA THR A 21 8.16 6.05 -2.93
C THR A 21 8.12 6.68 -1.53
N PRO A 22 9.21 6.59 -0.76
CA PRO A 22 9.28 7.32 0.51
C PRO A 22 9.29 8.82 0.23
N VAL A 23 8.39 9.54 0.91
CA VAL A 23 8.23 10.98 0.71
C VAL A 23 8.87 11.76 1.85
N SER A 24 8.67 11.28 3.07
CA SER A 24 9.23 11.89 4.27
C SER A 24 9.24 10.83 5.35
N PRO A 25 9.90 11.08 6.49
CA PRO A 25 9.86 10.12 7.59
C PRO A 25 8.40 9.81 7.97
N GLY A 26 8.06 8.53 7.97
CA GLY A 26 6.72 8.09 8.32
C GLY A 26 5.69 8.18 7.21
N VAL A 27 6.09 8.54 5.98
CA VAL A 27 5.15 8.68 4.87
C VAL A 27 5.71 8.04 3.59
N ILE A 28 4.93 7.15 3.00
CA ILE A 28 5.26 6.49 1.74
C ILE A 28 4.08 6.66 0.79
N THR A 29 4.36 7.03 -0.46
CA THR A 29 3.34 7.07 -1.50
C THR A 29 3.44 5.80 -2.34
N GLY A 30 2.31 5.13 -2.56
CA GLY A 30 2.25 3.96 -3.41
C GLY A 30 1.41 4.23 -4.65
N ARG A 31 1.87 3.73 -5.79
CA ARG A 31 1.13 3.84 -7.04
C ARG A 31 1.10 2.49 -7.72
N LEU A 32 -0.10 2.05 -8.08
CA LEU A 32 -0.29 0.83 -8.84
C LEU A 32 -0.96 1.18 -10.16
N ALA A 33 -0.34 0.75 -11.26
CA ALA A 33 -0.89 0.96 -12.59
C ALA A 33 -0.94 -0.39 -13.31
N GLN A 34 -2.14 -0.79 -13.73
CA GLN A 34 -2.35 -2.05 -14.44
C GLN A 34 -3.43 -1.86 -15.49
N ARG A 35 -3.18 -2.35 -16.70
CA ARG A 35 -4.21 -2.42 -17.75
C ARG A 35 -4.93 -1.10 -17.98
N GLY A 36 -4.19 0.01 -17.92
CA GLY A 36 -4.78 1.32 -18.11
C GLY A 36 -5.42 1.92 -16.87
N PHE A 37 -5.43 1.21 -15.75
CA PHE A 37 -5.92 1.72 -14.48
C PHE A 37 -4.75 2.14 -13.60
N ALA A 38 -4.98 3.14 -12.75
CA ALA A 38 -3.96 3.54 -11.78
C ALA A 38 -4.62 3.99 -10.49
N ALA A 39 -3.98 3.68 -9.39
CA ALA A 39 -4.42 4.14 -8.07
C ALA A 39 -3.20 4.64 -7.30
N THR A 40 -3.39 5.72 -6.56
CA THR A 40 -2.34 6.29 -5.71
C THR A 40 -2.84 6.28 -4.27
N ILE A 41 -1.99 5.81 -3.38
CA ILE A 41 -2.29 5.77 -1.96
C ILE A 41 -1.18 6.43 -1.18
N ARG A 42 -1.47 6.79 0.06
CA ARG A 42 -0.48 7.28 1.00
C ARG A 42 -0.50 6.37 2.22
N ILE A 43 0.68 5.90 2.60
CA ILE A 43 0.81 5.07 3.80
C ILE A 43 1.56 5.89 4.83
N THR A 44 0.90 6.14 5.95
CA THR A 44 1.49 6.82 7.09
C THR A 44 1.80 5.75 8.14
N TYR A 45 3.00 5.79 8.70
CA TYR A 45 3.41 4.73 9.61
C TYR A 45 4.24 5.26 10.78
N THR A 46 4.21 4.49 11.86
CA THR A 46 5.10 4.66 13.01
C THR A 46 5.78 3.31 13.23
N SER A 47 6.55 3.20 14.29
CA SER A 47 7.16 1.91 14.63
C SER A 47 6.14 0.85 15.05
N GLN A 48 4.91 1.26 15.35
CA GLN A 48 3.89 0.36 15.88
C GLN A 48 2.64 0.24 15.04
N ASN A 49 2.38 1.21 14.16
CA ASN A 49 1.15 1.26 13.40
C ASN A 49 1.40 1.76 12.00
N TYR A 50 0.46 1.46 11.11
CA TYR A 50 0.44 2.07 9.80
C TYR A 50 -1.01 2.28 9.36
N ARG A 51 -1.19 3.18 8.41
CA ARG A 51 -2.49 3.51 7.88
C ARG A 51 -2.37 3.72 6.37
N ILE A 52 -3.32 3.18 5.61
CA ILE A 52 -3.35 3.31 4.16
C ILE A 52 -4.52 4.22 3.79
N ASP A 53 -4.22 5.33 3.11
CA ASP A 53 -5.23 6.30 2.70
C ASP A 53 -5.28 6.39 1.18
N TYR A 54 -6.50 6.47 0.65
CA TYR A 54 -6.72 6.71 -0.77
C TYR A 54 -6.34 8.16 -1.10
N VAL A 55 -5.62 8.35 -2.20
CA VAL A 55 -5.26 9.69 -2.67
C VAL A 55 -5.97 10.00 -3.97
N SER A 56 -5.80 9.15 -4.99
CA SER A 56 -6.40 9.40 -6.29
C SER A 56 -6.42 8.12 -7.11
N SER A 57 -7.16 8.16 -8.20
CA SER A 57 -7.19 7.06 -9.15
C SER A 57 -7.44 7.60 -10.55
N GLU A 58 -7.04 6.81 -11.56
CA GLU A 58 -7.21 7.15 -12.96
C GLU A 58 -7.88 5.97 -13.65
N ASN A 59 -8.90 6.27 -14.47
CA ASN A 59 -9.60 5.29 -15.29
C ASN A 59 -10.27 4.16 -14.50
N LEU A 60 -10.46 4.35 -13.21
CA LEU A 60 -11.17 3.38 -12.41
C LEU A 60 -12.67 3.68 -12.31
N LYS A 61 -13.18 4.60 -13.07
CA LYS A 61 -14.61 4.91 -13.20
C LYS A 61 -15.33 4.96 -11.87
N ALA A 62 -14.92 5.87 -11.03
CA ALA A 62 -15.31 5.91 -9.63
C ALA A 62 -16.82 5.89 -9.36
N GLY A 63 -17.66 6.21 -10.31
CA GLY A 63 -19.10 6.21 -10.09
C GLY A 63 -19.82 4.90 -10.38
N GLN A 64 -19.11 3.85 -10.73
CA GLN A 64 -19.75 2.63 -11.25
C GLN A 64 -19.59 1.40 -10.37
N GLY A 65 -19.18 1.54 -9.15
CA GLY A 65 -19.11 0.42 -8.22
C GLY A 65 -17.99 -0.59 -8.49
N GLN A 66 -17.64 -0.84 -9.73
CA GLN A 66 -16.61 -1.84 -10.07
C GLN A 66 -15.25 -1.45 -9.56
N ILE A 67 -14.96 -0.16 -9.59
CA ILE A 67 -13.70 0.34 -9.10
C ILE A 67 -13.51 0.03 -7.61
N HIS A 68 -14.58 0.16 -6.84
CA HIS A 68 -14.46 -0.08 -5.40
C HIS A 68 -14.07 -1.52 -5.10
N SER A 69 -14.57 -2.48 -5.87
CA SER A 69 -14.19 -3.88 -5.68
C SER A 69 -12.73 -4.12 -5.98
N ASN A 70 -12.22 -3.60 -7.11
CA ASN A 70 -10.83 -3.79 -7.47
C ASN A 70 -9.90 -3.07 -6.51
N TYR A 71 -10.21 -1.80 -6.20
CA TYR A 71 -9.41 -1.02 -5.27
C TYR A 71 -9.36 -1.68 -3.90
N ASN A 72 -10.52 -2.07 -3.38
CA ASN A 72 -10.58 -2.70 -2.06
C ASN A 72 -9.80 -4.00 -2.03
N ARG A 73 -9.87 -4.79 -3.10
CA ARG A 73 -9.09 -6.02 -3.20
C ARG A 73 -7.59 -5.74 -3.20
N TRP A 74 -7.16 -4.74 -3.96
CA TRP A 74 -5.75 -4.35 -4.01
C TRP A 74 -5.25 -3.92 -2.64
N ILE A 75 -6.04 -3.09 -1.94
CA ILE A 75 -5.66 -2.61 -0.61
C ILE A 75 -5.67 -3.75 0.41
N ALA A 76 -6.66 -4.62 0.36
CA ALA A 76 -6.71 -5.76 1.27
C ALA A 76 -5.52 -6.69 1.08
N ASN A 77 -5.11 -6.93 -0.17
CA ASN A 77 -3.94 -7.76 -0.45
C ASN A 77 -2.68 -7.10 0.05
N LEU A 78 -2.53 -5.80 -0.17
CA LEU A 78 -1.37 -5.06 0.29
C LEU A 78 -1.29 -5.08 1.81
N ASP A 79 -2.41 -4.80 2.47
CA ASP A 79 -2.47 -4.81 3.94
C ASP A 79 -2.10 -6.18 4.50
N GLN A 80 -2.65 -7.24 3.92
CA GLN A 80 -2.34 -8.60 4.35
C GLN A 80 -0.85 -8.90 4.20
N ASP A 81 -0.25 -8.50 3.10
CA ASP A 81 1.16 -8.75 2.85
C ASP A 81 2.04 -7.96 3.81
N ILE A 82 1.66 -6.72 4.13
CA ILE A 82 2.39 -5.93 5.13
C ILE A 82 2.34 -6.65 6.48
N GLN A 83 1.16 -7.11 6.88
CA GLN A 83 1.01 -7.79 8.17
C GLN A 83 1.80 -9.08 8.23
N LEU A 84 1.84 -9.84 7.14
CA LEU A 84 2.62 -11.07 7.09
C LEU A 84 4.10 -10.78 7.26
N ARG A 85 4.62 -9.74 6.63
CA ARG A 85 6.03 -9.38 6.76
C ARG A 85 6.35 -8.89 8.16
N LEU A 86 5.46 -8.13 8.78
CA LEU A 86 5.65 -7.67 10.14
C LEU A 86 5.64 -8.85 11.11
N SER A 87 4.78 -9.83 10.91
CA SER A 87 4.75 -11.03 11.73
C SER A 87 6.04 -11.81 11.61
N ALA A 88 6.59 -11.91 10.40
CA ALA A 88 7.86 -12.60 10.20
C ALA A 88 9.01 -11.88 10.91
N LEU A 89 9.02 -10.55 10.89
CA LEU A 89 10.03 -9.77 11.60
C LEU A 89 9.90 -9.93 13.11
N ALA A 90 8.67 -9.96 13.61
CA ALA A 90 8.44 -10.12 15.05
C ALA A 90 8.84 -11.50 15.55
N ALA A 91 8.86 -12.50 14.67
CA ALA A 91 9.22 -13.87 15.05
C ALA A 91 10.73 -14.12 15.08
N GLN A 92 11.52 -13.16 14.66
CA GLN A 92 12.98 -13.31 14.64
C GLN A 92 13.62 -13.05 16.00
#